data_87eb71520065178460f6d026e7292aa8
#
_entry.id   87eb71520065178460f6d026e7292aa8
#
_cell.length_a   1.000
_cell.length_b   1.000
_cell.length_c   1.000
_cell.angle_alpha   90.00
_cell.angle_beta   90.00
_cell.angle_gamma   90.00
#
_symmetry.space_group_name_H-M   'P 1'
#
loop_
_entity.id
_entity.type
_entity.pdbx_description
1 polymer ?
#
loop_
_entity_poly.entity_id
_entity_poly.type
_entity_poly.pdbx_seq_one_letter_code
_entity_poly.pdbx_strand_id
1 'polypeptide(L)'
;HLASSAQSMAPSVRALSQSGKKVSPGPDRAAMAEAAKMSPSDRQEFINSMVQRLADRLEDQPDDFDGWMRLGRAYGVLRKNTEAAKAYGRAVDLRPMDPGPLDAQVAFLIKLMTPDQPIPESTLAIMRKLEALQPDNRQALWFLGRADAAAGRRSKAIIRWERLHDLLPSKSQERARIKAAIDQLE
;
A
#
# COMPACT_ATOMS: atom_id res chain seq x y z
N HIS A 1 26.27 66.03 -23.55
CA HIS A 1 24.86 66.12 -23.92
C HIS A 1 24.29 64.72 -24.15
N LEU A 2 23.18 64.54 -23.49
CA LEU A 2 22.14 63.53 -23.73
C LEU A 2 22.33 62.16 -23.12
N ALA A 3 21.70 62.07 -21.97
CA ALA A 3 21.23 60.87 -21.35
C ALA A 3 20.28 60.10 -22.28
N SER A 4 20.34 58.80 -22.27
CA SER A 4 19.21 57.96 -22.65
C SER A 4 19.11 56.80 -21.74
N SER A 5 18.02 56.78 -21.02
CA SER A 5 17.56 55.76 -20.08
C SER A 5 17.25 54.46 -20.81
N ALA A 6 17.90 53.42 -20.44
CA ALA A 6 17.45 52.04 -20.77
C ALA A 6 16.83 51.43 -19.51
N GLN A 7 15.53 51.52 -19.41
CA GLN A 7 14.73 50.76 -18.45
C GLN A 7 14.76 49.28 -18.83
N SER A 8 15.52 48.53 -18.06
CA SER A 8 15.49 47.07 -18.09
C SER A 8 14.18 46.56 -17.48
N MET A 9 13.30 46.06 -18.32
CA MET A 9 12.12 45.31 -17.92
C MET A 9 12.57 43.91 -17.54
N ALA A 10 12.74 43.65 -16.26
CA ALA A 10 12.81 42.30 -15.73
C ALA A 10 11.40 41.71 -15.66
N PRO A 11 11.11 40.52 -16.25
CA PRO A 11 9.82 39.87 -16.04
C PRO A 11 9.76 39.34 -14.63
N SER A 12 8.69 39.68 -13.94
CA SER A 12 8.34 39.23 -12.58
C SER A 12 8.23 37.72 -12.50
N VAL A 13 9.21 37.11 -11.85
CA VAL A 13 9.15 35.69 -11.36
C VAL A 13 8.20 35.61 -10.15
N ARG A 14 6.93 35.93 -10.32
CA ARG A 14 5.93 35.86 -9.23
C ARG A 14 4.65 35.14 -9.62
N ALA A 15 4.78 34.03 -10.35
CA ALA A 15 3.60 33.24 -10.76
C ALA A 15 3.85 31.73 -10.87
N LEU A 16 4.70 31.15 -10.04
CA LEU A 16 4.85 29.68 -9.99
C LEU A 16 4.87 29.13 -8.55
N SER A 17 4.07 29.70 -7.67
CA SER A 17 4.01 29.22 -6.30
C SER A 17 2.60 29.24 -5.73
N GLN A 18 1.63 28.65 -6.44
CA GLN A 18 0.32 28.32 -5.88
C GLN A 18 -0.32 27.14 -6.64
N SER A 19 0.39 26.03 -6.79
CA SER A 19 -0.28 24.74 -6.87
C SER A 19 -0.42 24.23 -5.44
N GLY A 20 -1.23 24.91 -4.67
CA GLY A 20 -1.66 24.49 -3.35
C GLY A 20 -2.47 23.20 -3.51
N LYS A 21 -1.80 22.07 -3.30
CA LYS A 21 -2.39 20.76 -3.18
C LYS A 21 -3.49 20.87 -2.11
N LYS A 22 -4.76 20.99 -2.51
CA LYS A 22 -5.90 20.88 -1.60
C LYS A 22 -5.90 19.49 -1.04
N VAL A 23 -5.17 19.29 0.04
CA VAL A 23 -5.35 18.12 0.90
C VAL A 23 -6.77 18.25 1.43
N SER A 24 -7.69 17.45 0.90
CA SER A 24 -9.04 17.41 1.45
C SER A 24 -8.92 17.00 2.92
N PRO A 25 -9.40 17.82 3.86
CA PRO A 25 -9.35 17.47 5.27
C PRO A 25 -10.10 16.14 5.47
N GLY A 26 -9.54 15.27 6.30
CA GLY A 26 -10.30 14.15 6.87
C GLY A 26 -11.55 14.67 7.60
N PRO A 27 -12.33 13.79 8.23
CA PRO A 27 -13.46 14.23 9.03
C PRO A 27 -12.99 15.29 10.02
N ASP A 28 -13.67 16.44 10.04
CA ASP A 28 -13.32 17.50 10.95
C ASP A 28 -13.61 17.10 12.40
N ARG A 29 -13.06 17.86 13.35
CA ARG A 29 -13.20 17.58 14.78
C ARG A 29 -14.66 17.57 15.22
N ALA A 30 -15.51 18.36 14.56
CA ALA A 30 -16.94 18.45 14.85
C ALA A 30 -17.67 17.18 14.39
N ALA A 31 -17.38 16.69 13.17
CA ALA A 31 -17.94 15.43 12.67
C ALA A 31 -17.54 14.22 13.52
N MET A 32 -16.30 14.21 14.04
CA MET A 32 -15.85 13.16 14.97
C MET A 32 -16.57 13.25 16.34
N ALA A 33 -16.82 14.46 16.85
CA ALA A 33 -17.55 14.66 18.09
C ALA A 33 -19.03 14.25 17.97
N GLU A 34 -19.67 14.52 16.85
CA GLU A 34 -21.05 14.05 16.58
C GLU A 34 -21.11 12.53 16.43
N ALA A 35 -20.15 11.92 15.70
CA ALA A 35 -20.06 10.47 15.59
C ALA A 35 -19.89 9.77 16.95
N ALA A 36 -19.24 10.42 17.91
CA ALA A 36 -19.08 9.88 19.25
C ALA A 36 -20.39 9.78 20.05
N LYS A 37 -21.41 10.58 19.70
CA LYS A 37 -22.75 10.58 20.33
C LYS A 37 -23.72 9.60 19.67
N MET A 38 -23.38 9.08 18.51
CA MET A 38 -24.24 8.17 17.74
C MET A 38 -24.31 6.79 18.39
N SER A 39 -25.39 6.06 18.13
CA SER A 39 -25.47 4.63 18.42
C SER A 39 -24.38 3.87 17.63
N PRO A 40 -23.99 2.65 18.05
CA PRO A 40 -23.00 1.87 17.31
C PRO A 40 -23.39 1.62 15.83
N SER A 41 -24.68 1.39 15.54
CA SER A 41 -25.19 1.19 14.19
C SER A 41 -25.13 2.48 13.37
N ASP A 42 -25.62 3.59 13.91
CA ASP A 42 -25.65 4.88 13.19
C ASP A 42 -24.21 5.36 12.90
N ARG A 43 -23.31 5.12 13.84
CA ARG A 43 -21.87 5.41 13.66
C ARG A 43 -21.27 4.58 12.51
N GLN A 44 -21.63 3.30 12.42
CA GLN A 44 -21.16 2.44 11.34
C GLN A 44 -21.69 2.91 9.98
N GLU A 45 -22.96 3.28 9.90
CA GLU A 45 -23.57 3.84 8.70
C GLU A 45 -22.93 5.17 8.30
N PHE A 46 -22.68 6.04 9.28
CA PHE A 46 -22.00 7.30 9.06
C PHE A 46 -20.58 7.09 8.51
N ILE A 47 -19.81 6.16 9.09
CA ILE A 47 -18.46 5.82 8.59
C ILE A 47 -18.55 5.27 7.16
N ASN A 48 -19.47 4.35 6.88
CA ASN A 48 -19.67 3.79 5.55
C ASN A 48 -19.99 4.88 4.52
N SER A 49 -20.87 5.83 4.88
CA SER A 49 -21.22 6.95 3.99
C SER A 49 -20.03 7.87 3.70
N MET A 50 -19.17 8.13 4.69
CA MET A 50 -17.95 8.92 4.48
C MET A 50 -16.95 8.21 3.57
N VAL A 51 -16.77 6.90 3.76
CA VAL A 51 -15.87 6.09 2.93
C VAL A 51 -16.39 6.02 1.49
N GLN A 52 -17.71 5.87 1.31
CA GLN A 52 -18.32 5.88 -0.03
C GLN A 52 -18.12 7.22 -0.72
N ARG A 53 -18.39 8.35 -0.05
CA ARG A 53 -18.14 9.69 -0.63
C ARG A 53 -16.67 9.91 -0.99
N LEU A 54 -15.73 9.34 -0.22
CA LEU A 54 -14.33 9.37 -0.59
C LEU A 54 -14.05 8.55 -1.85
N ALA A 55 -14.66 7.36 -1.96
CA ALA A 55 -14.52 6.53 -3.14
C ALA A 55 -15.06 7.22 -4.40
N ASP A 56 -16.30 7.75 -4.33
CA ASP A 56 -16.95 8.48 -5.43
C ASP A 56 -16.09 9.68 -5.90
N ARG A 57 -15.55 10.45 -4.95
CA ARG A 57 -14.66 11.57 -5.29
C ARG A 57 -13.38 11.12 -6.01
N LEU A 58 -12.84 9.95 -5.65
CA LEU A 58 -11.62 9.43 -6.27
C LEU A 58 -11.85 8.87 -7.68
N GLU A 59 -13.10 8.55 -8.04
CA GLU A 59 -13.47 8.28 -9.43
C GLU A 59 -13.36 9.54 -10.30
N ASP A 60 -13.75 10.70 -9.75
CA ASP A 60 -13.62 12.01 -10.41
C ASP A 60 -12.19 12.58 -10.35
N GLN A 61 -11.40 12.16 -9.37
CA GLN A 61 -10.03 12.64 -9.12
C GLN A 61 -9.06 11.44 -9.00
N PRO A 62 -8.85 10.68 -10.09
CA PRO A 62 -8.09 9.42 -10.06
C PRO A 62 -6.61 9.61 -9.71
N ASP A 63 -6.05 10.81 -9.82
CA ASP A 63 -4.64 11.12 -9.55
C ASP A 63 -4.35 11.48 -8.08
N ASP A 64 -5.36 11.43 -7.18
CA ASP A 64 -5.17 11.69 -5.75
C ASP A 64 -4.56 10.47 -5.04
N PHE A 65 -3.23 10.34 -5.12
CA PHE A 65 -2.48 9.28 -4.45
C PHE A 65 -2.80 9.17 -2.95
N ASP A 66 -2.79 10.30 -2.24
CA ASP A 66 -3.04 10.31 -0.80
C ASP A 66 -4.50 9.93 -0.48
N GLY A 67 -5.41 10.25 -1.39
CA GLY A 67 -6.81 9.82 -1.34
C GLY A 67 -6.95 8.31 -1.45
N TRP A 68 -6.31 7.68 -2.45
CA TRP A 68 -6.32 6.23 -2.61
C TRP A 68 -5.68 5.51 -1.41
N MET A 69 -4.57 6.03 -0.87
CA MET A 69 -3.95 5.50 0.35
C MET A 69 -4.89 5.60 1.57
N ARG A 70 -5.65 6.69 1.70
CA ARG A 70 -6.65 6.86 2.77
C ARG A 70 -7.83 5.91 2.59
N LEU A 71 -8.33 5.78 1.36
CA LEU A 71 -9.42 4.87 1.04
C LEU A 71 -9.05 3.42 1.34
N GLY A 72 -7.84 3.00 0.96
CA GLY A 72 -7.32 1.66 1.28
C GLY A 72 -7.29 1.38 2.78
N ARG A 73 -6.80 2.33 3.58
CA ARG A 73 -6.83 2.21 5.06
C ARG A 73 -8.25 2.15 5.61
N ALA A 74 -9.15 2.99 5.11
CA ALA A 74 -10.54 3.02 5.55
C ALA A 74 -11.25 1.67 5.27
N TYR A 75 -11.09 1.13 4.06
CA TYR A 75 -11.62 -0.20 3.74
C TYR A 75 -11.00 -1.30 4.61
N GLY A 76 -9.71 -1.19 4.93
CA GLY A 76 -9.03 -2.13 5.83
C GLY A 76 -9.66 -2.14 7.23
N VAL A 77 -9.96 -0.97 7.81
CA VAL A 77 -10.66 -0.84 9.10
C VAL A 77 -12.07 -1.46 9.02
N LEU A 78 -12.76 -1.29 7.91
CA LEU A 78 -14.09 -1.87 7.64
C LEU A 78 -14.04 -3.37 7.29
N ARG A 79 -12.87 -3.99 7.29
CA ARG A 79 -12.62 -5.38 6.86
C ARG A 79 -13.06 -5.69 5.41
N LYS A 80 -13.19 -4.66 4.58
CA LYS A 80 -13.43 -4.76 3.15
C LYS A 80 -12.09 -4.98 2.43
N ASN A 81 -11.54 -6.19 2.61
CA ASN A 81 -10.15 -6.48 2.20
C ASN A 81 -9.95 -6.39 0.68
N THR A 82 -10.95 -6.80 -0.12
CA THR A 82 -10.88 -6.71 -1.58
C THR A 82 -10.83 -5.27 -2.05
N GLU A 83 -11.68 -4.41 -1.49
CA GLU A 83 -11.73 -2.99 -1.81
C GLU A 83 -10.47 -2.27 -1.33
N ALA A 84 -9.94 -2.67 -0.17
CA ALA A 84 -8.66 -2.17 0.33
C ALA A 84 -7.51 -2.50 -0.64
N ALA A 85 -7.41 -3.76 -1.09
CA ALA A 85 -6.40 -4.18 -2.06
C ALA A 85 -6.51 -3.41 -3.39
N LYS A 86 -7.74 -3.16 -3.88
CA LYS A 86 -7.99 -2.36 -5.08
C LYS A 86 -7.57 -0.90 -4.91
N ALA A 87 -7.92 -0.28 -3.80
CA ALA A 87 -7.55 1.12 -3.52
C ALA A 87 -6.03 1.29 -3.43
N TYR A 88 -5.32 0.38 -2.77
CA TYR A 88 -3.85 0.39 -2.76
C TYR A 88 -3.26 0.10 -4.14
N GLY A 89 -3.92 -0.75 -4.96
CA GLY A 89 -3.53 -0.97 -6.35
C GLY A 89 -3.54 0.33 -7.17
N ARG A 90 -4.58 1.17 -7.00
CA ARG A 90 -4.62 2.50 -7.62
C ARG A 90 -3.48 3.42 -7.15
N ALA A 91 -3.13 3.36 -5.88
CA ALA A 91 -1.97 4.10 -5.37
C ALA A 91 -0.65 3.58 -5.97
N VAL A 92 -0.50 2.26 -6.18
CA VAL A 92 0.66 1.67 -6.86
C VAL A 92 0.76 2.16 -8.31
N ASP A 93 -0.37 2.24 -9.04
CA ASP A 93 -0.39 2.73 -10.43
C ASP A 93 0.12 4.18 -10.53
N LEU A 94 -0.19 5.01 -9.51
CA LEU A 94 0.25 6.40 -9.45
C LEU A 94 1.72 6.56 -9.05
N ARG A 95 2.25 5.65 -8.24
CA ARG A 95 3.66 5.66 -7.79
C ARG A 95 4.26 4.25 -7.82
N PRO A 96 4.55 3.73 -9.02
CA PRO A 96 4.95 2.33 -9.18
C PRO A 96 6.30 1.97 -8.56
N MET A 97 7.14 2.97 -8.24
CA MET A 97 8.44 2.78 -7.58
C MET A 97 8.38 3.02 -6.05
N ASP A 98 7.21 3.38 -5.51
CA ASP A 98 7.01 3.49 -4.07
C ASP A 98 6.58 2.12 -3.51
N PRO A 99 7.39 1.49 -2.65
CA PRO A 99 7.04 0.19 -2.08
C PRO A 99 5.90 0.25 -1.07
N GLY A 100 5.60 1.42 -0.49
CA GLY A 100 4.61 1.56 0.58
C GLY A 100 3.20 1.11 0.20
N PRO A 101 2.59 1.61 -0.90
CA PRO A 101 1.27 1.14 -1.33
C PRO A 101 1.30 -0.32 -1.80
N LEU A 102 2.41 -0.79 -2.37
CA LEU A 102 2.57 -2.16 -2.82
C LEU A 102 2.60 -3.14 -1.64
N ASP A 103 3.35 -2.82 -0.60
CA ASP A 103 3.38 -3.59 0.65
C ASP A 103 1.99 -3.65 1.31
N ALA A 104 1.29 -2.51 1.38
CA ALA A 104 -0.08 -2.46 1.87
C ALA A 104 -1.05 -3.31 1.03
N GLN A 105 -0.94 -3.27 -0.30
CA GLN A 105 -1.75 -4.10 -1.20
C GLN A 105 -1.52 -5.58 -0.93
N VAL A 106 -0.25 -6.02 -0.86
CA VAL A 106 0.12 -7.40 -0.56
C VAL A 106 -0.44 -7.84 0.79
N ALA A 107 -0.36 -7.01 1.84
CA ALA A 107 -0.89 -7.33 3.16
C ALA A 107 -2.40 -7.62 3.13
N PHE A 108 -3.18 -6.93 2.29
CA PHE A 108 -4.62 -7.21 2.14
C PHE A 108 -4.90 -8.41 1.24
N LEU A 109 -4.11 -8.62 0.18
CA LEU A 109 -4.22 -9.81 -0.66
C LEU A 109 -3.96 -11.10 0.15
N ILE A 110 -2.98 -11.07 1.05
CA ILE A 110 -2.70 -12.18 1.97
C ILE A 110 -3.92 -12.53 2.85
N LYS A 111 -4.66 -11.52 3.33
CA LYS A 111 -5.88 -11.74 4.13
C LYS A 111 -7.03 -12.40 3.35
N LEU A 112 -7.00 -12.32 2.04
CA LEU A 112 -7.98 -12.97 1.16
C LEU A 112 -7.58 -14.41 0.82
N MET A 113 -6.34 -14.81 1.12
CA MET A 113 -5.84 -16.15 0.79
C MET A 113 -6.29 -17.18 1.82
N THR A 114 -6.60 -18.39 1.33
CA THR A 114 -6.80 -19.56 2.17
C THR A 114 -5.50 -20.37 2.24
N PRO A 115 -5.16 -20.96 3.39
CA PRO A 115 -3.88 -21.68 3.58
C PRO A 115 -3.63 -22.79 2.56
N ASP A 116 -4.69 -23.51 2.18
CA ASP A 116 -4.61 -24.73 1.38
C ASP A 116 -4.76 -24.50 -0.13
N GLN A 117 -5.01 -23.26 -0.55
CA GLN A 117 -5.15 -22.94 -1.96
C GLN A 117 -3.85 -22.39 -2.55
N PRO A 118 -3.60 -22.67 -3.85
CA PRO A 118 -2.49 -22.06 -4.56
C PRO A 118 -2.62 -20.54 -4.57
N ILE A 119 -1.50 -19.84 -4.44
CA ILE A 119 -1.47 -18.38 -4.53
C ILE A 119 -1.76 -17.98 -5.99
N PRO A 120 -2.76 -17.12 -6.25
CA PRO A 120 -3.07 -16.67 -7.60
C PRO A 120 -1.85 -16.01 -8.27
N GLU A 121 -1.62 -16.29 -9.55
CA GLU A 121 -0.47 -15.72 -10.29
C GLU A 121 -0.47 -14.19 -10.30
N SER A 122 -1.64 -13.56 -10.35
CA SER A 122 -1.77 -12.10 -10.22
C SER A 122 -1.21 -11.58 -8.88
N THR A 123 -1.46 -12.30 -7.79
CA THR A 123 -0.91 -11.97 -6.46
C THR A 123 0.60 -12.20 -6.42
N LEU A 124 1.08 -13.32 -7.01
CA LEU A 124 2.52 -13.59 -7.10
C LEU A 124 3.26 -12.51 -7.93
N ALA A 125 2.64 -12.01 -9.01
CA ALA A 125 3.22 -10.93 -9.81
C ALA A 125 3.39 -9.64 -8.98
N ILE A 126 2.40 -9.30 -8.14
CA ILE A 126 2.48 -8.15 -7.22
C ILE A 126 3.58 -8.37 -6.17
N MET A 127 3.66 -9.56 -5.59
CA MET A 127 4.72 -9.91 -4.62
C MET A 127 6.13 -9.85 -5.23
N ARG A 128 6.30 -10.26 -6.51
CA ARG A 128 7.60 -10.13 -7.20
C ARG A 128 7.99 -8.67 -7.42
N LYS A 129 7.03 -7.78 -7.72
CA LYS A 129 7.29 -6.34 -7.79
C LYS A 129 7.75 -5.80 -6.43
N LEU A 130 7.09 -6.23 -5.35
CA LEU A 130 7.48 -5.84 -4.00
C LEU A 130 8.89 -6.36 -3.64
N GLU A 131 9.20 -7.63 -3.94
CA GLU A 131 10.54 -8.21 -3.75
C GLU A 131 11.62 -7.42 -4.54
N ALA A 132 11.31 -6.99 -5.76
CA ALA A 132 12.24 -6.20 -6.57
C ALA A 132 12.55 -4.82 -5.96
N LEU A 133 11.56 -4.17 -5.34
CA LEU A 133 11.74 -2.87 -4.67
C LEU A 133 12.26 -3.00 -3.24
N GLN A 134 11.90 -4.07 -2.56
CA GLN A 134 12.28 -4.39 -1.18
C GLN A 134 12.72 -5.86 -1.09
N PRO A 135 13.97 -6.16 -1.45
CA PRO A 135 14.47 -7.54 -1.46
C PRO A 135 14.41 -8.25 -0.10
N ASP A 136 14.34 -7.49 1.00
CA ASP A 136 14.22 -7.99 2.36
C ASP A 136 12.79 -7.98 2.91
N ASN A 137 11.79 -7.80 2.02
CA ASN A 137 10.39 -7.86 2.45
C ASN A 137 10.02 -9.28 2.88
N ARG A 138 9.80 -9.45 4.18
CA ARG A 138 9.56 -10.78 4.79
C ARG A 138 8.33 -11.49 4.24
N GLN A 139 7.25 -10.73 3.94
CA GLN A 139 6.04 -11.33 3.37
C GLN A 139 6.30 -11.83 1.95
N ALA A 140 6.93 -11.02 1.09
CA ALA A 140 7.29 -11.43 -0.26
C ALA A 140 8.19 -12.67 -0.25
N LEU A 141 9.26 -12.67 0.57
CA LEU A 141 10.16 -13.81 0.70
C LEU A 141 9.45 -15.10 1.13
N TRP A 142 8.56 -15.01 2.13
CA TRP A 142 7.81 -16.16 2.61
C TRP A 142 6.86 -16.72 1.55
N PHE A 143 5.99 -15.89 0.99
CA PHE A 143 4.94 -16.34 0.09
C PHE A 143 5.46 -16.74 -1.28
N LEU A 144 6.48 -16.04 -1.81
CA LEU A 144 7.14 -16.46 -3.05
C LEU A 144 7.94 -17.76 -2.85
N GLY A 145 8.60 -17.93 -1.71
CA GLY A 145 9.26 -19.18 -1.36
C GLY A 145 8.27 -20.36 -1.30
N ARG A 146 7.10 -20.17 -0.67
CA ARG A 146 6.02 -21.18 -0.67
C ARG A 146 5.54 -21.52 -2.09
N ALA A 147 5.34 -20.52 -2.93
CA ALA A 147 4.92 -20.75 -4.31
C ALA A 147 5.99 -21.50 -5.11
N ASP A 148 7.27 -21.18 -4.89
CA ASP A 148 8.38 -21.89 -5.53
C ASP A 148 8.48 -23.34 -5.05
N ALA A 149 8.34 -23.60 -3.75
CA ALA A 149 8.34 -24.93 -3.19
C ALA A 149 7.19 -25.78 -3.78
N ALA A 150 5.98 -25.22 -3.80
CA ALA A 150 4.81 -25.89 -4.36
C ALA A 150 4.94 -26.19 -5.87
N ALA A 151 5.70 -25.35 -6.60
CA ALA A 151 5.98 -25.54 -8.03
C ALA A 151 7.23 -26.41 -8.30
N GLY A 152 7.82 -27.03 -7.28
CA GLY A 152 9.03 -27.85 -7.41
C GLY A 152 10.32 -27.06 -7.66
N ARG A 153 10.30 -25.75 -7.58
CA ARG A 153 11.47 -24.88 -7.74
C ARG A 153 12.26 -24.75 -6.44
N ARG A 154 12.73 -25.89 -5.93
CA ARG A 154 13.37 -26.05 -4.60
C ARG A 154 14.46 -25.00 -4.34
N SER A 155 15.42 -24.86 -5.26
CA SER A 155 16.56 -23.94 -5.07
C SER A 155 16.09 -22.47 -4.89
N LYS A 156 15.04 -22.05 -5.61
CA LYS A 156 14.49 -20.70 -5.46
C LYS A 156 13.78 -20.51 -4.12
N ALA A 157 13.07 -21.53 -3.66
CA ALA A 157 12.41 -21.52 -2.35
C ALA A 157 13.46 -21.42 -1.23
N ILE A 158 14.50 -22.24 -1.28
CA ILE A 158 15.59 -22.25 -0.31
C ILE A 158 16.26 -20.88 -0.24
N ILE A 159 16.69 -20.31 -1.35
CA ILE A 159 17.34 -18.99 -1.40
C ILE A 159 16.49 -17.90 -0.72
N ARG A 160 15.18 -17.88 -0.99
CA ARG A 160 14.28 -16.90 -0.35
C ARG A 160 14.11 -17.12 1.14
N TRP A 161 13.99 -18.39 1.54
CA TRP A 161 13.80 -18.73 2.95
C TRP A 161 15.08 -18.61 3.76
N GLU A 162 16.25 -18.86 3.21
CA GLU A 162 17.54 -18.54 3.84
C GLU A 162 17.66 -17.03 4.10
N ARG A 163 17.36 -16.22 3.09
CA ARG A 163 17.33 -14.76 3.27
C ARG A 163 16.35 -14.33 4.35
N LEU A 164 15.13 -14.89 4.35
CA LEU A 164 14.13 -14.62 5.39
C LEU A 164 14.63 -15.08 6.78
N HIS A 165 15.24 -16.27 6.85
CA HIS A 165 15.80 -16.79 8.08
C HIS A 165 16.84 -15.85 8.69
N ASP A 166 17.70 -15.25 7.88
CA ASP A 166 18.74 -14.33 8.36
C ASP A 166 18.20 -12.98 8.83
N LEU A 167 17.05 -12.56 8.32
CA LEU A 167 16.34 -11.36 8.76
C LEU A 167 15.60 -11.53 10.10
N LEU A 168 15.45 -12.76 10.59
CA LEU A 168 14.67 -13.06 11.79
C LEU A 168 15.58 -13.14 13.04
N PRO A 169 15.06 -12.73 14.21
CA PRO A 169 15.79 -12.87 15.46
C PRO A 169 16.20 -14.33 15.72
N SER A 170 17.43 -14.54 16.18
CA SER A 170 18.05 -15.89 16.33
C SER A 170 17.24 -16.87 17.19
N LYS A 171 16.47 -16.38 18.16
CA LYS A 171 15.65 -17.21 19.07
C LYS A 171 14.16 -17.17 18.76
N SER A 172 13.72 -16.66 17.61
CA SER A 172 12.30 -16.59 17.26
C SER A 172 11.77 -17.94 16.80
N GLN A 173 10.52 -18.24 17.13
CA GLN A 173 9.82 -19.42 16.60
C GLN A 173 9.69 -19.38 15.08
N GLU A 174 9.55 -18.19 14.51
CA GLU A 174 9.49 -18.01 13.05
C GLU A 174 10.78 -18.50 12.39
N ARG A 175 11.94 -18.12 12.93
CA ARG A 175 13.23 -18.58 12.40
C ARG A 175 13.34 -20.11 12.42
N ALA A 176 12.92 -20.75 13.51
CA ALA A 176 12.93 -22.22 13.61
C ALA A 176 11.97 -22.86 12.58
N ARG A 177 10.80 -22.28 12.35
CA ARG A 177 9.84 -22.77 11.32
C ARG A 177 10.40 -22.63 9.91
N ILE A 178 11.08 -21.51 9.61
CA ILE A 178 11.71 -21.30 8.31
C ILE A 178 12.81 -22.33 8.09
N LYS A 179 13.67 -22.56 9.10
CA LYS A 179 14.70 -23.60 9.00
C LYS A 179 14.11 -24.97 8.73
N ALA A 180 13.07 -25.37 9.48
CA ALA A 180 12.40 -26.65 9.24
C ALA A 180 11.81 -26.77 7.82
N ALA A 181 11.31 -25.66 7.26
CA ALA A 181 10.81 -25.63 5.88
C ALA A 181 11.93 -25.77 4.84
N ILE A 182 13.12 -25.22 5.11
CA ILE A 182 14.32 -25.42 4.27
C ILE A 182 14.75 -26.87 4.33
N ASP A 183 14.92 -27.43 5.54
CA ASP A 183 15.39 -28.81 5.76
C ASP A 183 14.47 -29.87 5.09
N GLN A 184 13.19 -29.55 4.86
CA GLN A 184 12.27 -30.41 4.12
C GLN A 184 12.47 -30.41 2.60
N LEU A 185 13.19 -29.42 2.07
CA LEU A 185 13.44 -29.29 0.63
C LEU A 185 14.83 -29.79 0.22
N GLU A 186 15.73 -29.94 1.18
CA GLU A 186 17.07 -30.53 0.99
C GLU A 186 16.98 -32.05 0.88
#